data_3dbf51f1f21586fc3effa465aa2b8cbd
#
_entry.id   3dbf51f1f21586fc3effa465aa2b8cbd
#
_cell.length_a   1.000
_cell.length_b   1.000
_cell.length_c   1.000
_cell.angle_alpha   90.00
_cell.angle_beta   90.00
_cell.angle_gamma   90.00
#
_symmetry.space_group_name_H-M   'P 1'
#
loop_
_entity.id
_entity.type
_entity.pdbx_description
1 polymer ?
#
loop_
_entity_poly.entity_id
_entity_poly.type
_entity_poly.pdbx_seq_one_letter_code
_entity_poly.pdbx_strand_id
1 'polypeptide(L)'
;MRSRIAIVGIFGIATASMACGGSSDGGGGVTPPDSSTFPSPLTVAGGLHINYFAKVPGARVMAIGPDGAVYVSETGANKVVRVWDTNGDNLADSLRTVVDGLNGPSGLAFHKGYLYIANTNGVVRVQLNAQGVASASPVFVNSLPGGGGHATRTIVFGADSAMYVSVGSSCNLCVETDSERASVVRFNEDGSSGRVFSRGLRNAVGLAVNPTTHKLWVSQNERDNVTPDHQNLPPEEINILQDGKDFGWPYCYSLNGAPVPNPEYNDATHCATTVTAALEMQAHSAPLGMTFLDKATLLPSEYRGDLLVAFHGSWDRDQPTGAKVVRVKVSGGVPIGVEDFVSGWQRADGSRWGRPADVQVYKDGSVLISDDQSGSLYRVAP
;
A
#
# COMPACT_ATOMS: atom_id res chain seq x y z
N MET A 1 76.67 41.22 14.79
CA MET A 1 76.30 40.42 15.97
C MET A 1 74.93 39.79 15.76
N ARG A 2 74.83 38.55 16.04
CA ARG A 2 73.74 37.59 15.96
C ARG A 2 73.59 36.82 14.63
N SER A 3 74.12 35.62 14.74
CA SER A 3 74.16 34.49 13.85
C SER A 3 72.76 34.04 13.44
N ARG A 4 72.56 33.71 12.18
CA ARG A 4 71.37 32.94 11.68
C ARG A 4 71.83 31.57 11.20
N ILE A 5 71.39 30.56 11.89
CA ILE A 5 71.54 29.15 11.52
C ILE A 5 70.45 28.82 10.47
N ALA A 6 70.90 28.34 9.31
CA ALA A 6 69.99 27.82 8.27
C ALA A 6 69.82 26.32 8.50
N ILE A 7 68.59 25.89 8.65
CA ILE A 7 68.17 24.45 8.65
C ILE A 7 67.67 24.09 7.25
N VAL A 8 68.40 23.18 6.60
CA VAL A 8 68.04 22.60 5.33
C VAL A 8 67.02 21.43 5.60
N GLY A 9 65.79 21.61 5.22
CA GLY A 9 64.79 20.55 5.26
C GLY A 9 64.78 19.78 3.94
N ILE A 10 65.01 18.47 4.01
CA ILE A 10 64.91 17.53 2.90
C ILE A 10 63.44 17.19 2.74
N PHE A 11 62.82 17.57 1.61
CA PHE A 11 61.49 17.13 1.22
C PHE A 11 61.59 15.77 0.51
N GLY A 12 61.15 14.72 1.20
CA GLY A 12 60.89 13.41 0.59
C GLY A 12 59.58 13.45 -0.18
N ILE A 13 59.60 13.19 -1.49
CA ILE A 13 58.42 13.04 -2.34
C ILE A 13 57.87 11.64 -2.12
N ALA A 14 56.76 11.52 -1.39
CA ALA A 14 55.99 10.30 -1.32
C ALA A 14 55.03 10.25 -2.51
N THR A 15 55.26 9.35 -3.45
CA THR A 15 54.34 9.00 -4.52
C THR A 15 53.17 8.20 -3.93
N ALA A 16 52.00 8.84 -3.77
CA ALA A 16 50.79 8.18 -3.44
C ALA A 16 50.20 7.53 -4.69
N SER A 17 50.28 6.21 -4.79
CA SER A 17 49.52 5.42 -5.75
C SER A 17 48.05 5.49 -5.38
N MET A 18 47.25 6.23 -6.15
CA MET A 18 45.77 6.12 -6.10
C MET A 18 45.36 4.75 -6.62
N ALA A 19 45.04 3.82 -5.71
CA ALA A 19 44.27 2.66 -6.04
C ALA A 19 42.80 3.10 -6.27
N CYS A 20 42.33 2.94 -7.49
CA CYS A 20 40.88 2.99 -7.79
C CYS A 20 40.22 1.89 -6.98
N GLY A 21 39.65 2.24 -5.83
CA GLY A 21 38.75 1.40 -5.10
C GLY A 21 37.45 1.33 -5.89
N GLY A 22 37.24 0.22 -6.61
CA GLY A 22 35.90 -0.13 -7.10
C GLY A 22 34.99 -0.29 -5.89
N SER A 23 33.97 0.53 -5.78
CA SER A 23 32.84 0.32 -4.86
C SER A 23 32.17 -0.99 -5.30
N SER A 24 32.50 -2.08 -4.63
CA SER A 24 31.67 -3.27 -4.64
C SER A 24 30.35 -2.89 -3.95
N ASP A 25 29.28 -2.71 -4.72
CA ASP A 25 27.91 -2.72 -4.21
C ASP A 25 27.69 -4.06 -3.53
N GLY A 26 27.97 -4.12 -2.25
CA GLY A 26 27.64 -5.25 -1.40
C GLY A 26 26.12 -5.35 -1.31
N GLY A 27 25.51 -6.23 -2.08
CA GLY A 27 24.16 -6.71 -1.80
C GLY A 27 24.16 -7.25 -0.37
N GLY A 28 23.65 -6.45 0.57
CA GLY A 28 23.47 -6.90 1.95
C GLY A 28 22.47 -8.05 1.95
N GLY A 29 22.92 -9.26 2.18
CA GLY A 29 22.05 -10.40 2.41
C GLY A 29 21.15 -10.09 3.60
N VAL A 30 19.84 -9.98 3.38
CA VAL A 30 18.86 -9.79 4.44
C VAL A 30 18.27 -11.14 4.76
N THR A 31 18.92 -11.88 5.65
CA THR A 31 18.34 -13.13 6.16
C THR A 31 17.13 -12.79 7.01
N PRO A 32 15.90 -13.20 6.62
CA PRO A 32 14.72 -13.00 7.45
C PRO A 32 14.91 -13.76 8.77
N PRO A 33 14.35 -13.24 9.88
CA PRO A 33 14.30 -14.02 11.11
C PRO A 33 13.46 -15.28 10.91
N ASP A 34 13.79 -16.35 11.61
CA ASP A 34 13.01 -17.59 11.63
C ASP A 34 11.57 -17.30 12.09
N SER A 35 10.58 -17.91 11.46
CA SER A 35 9.16 -17.79 11.82
C SER A 35 8.85 -18.24 13.25
N SER A 36 9.68 -19.09 13.84
CA SER A 36 9.63 -19.43 15.27
C SER A 36 9.90 -18.23 16.19
N THR A 37 10.38 -17.10 15.65
CA THR A 37 10.73 -15.88 16.40
C THR A 37 9.69 -14.77 16.30
N PHE A 38 8.47 -15.04 15.83
CA PHE A 38 7.41 -14.04 15.88
C PHE A 38 7.18 -13.57 17.33
N PRO A 39 7.06 -12.25 17.57
CA PRO A 39 6.83 -11.71 18.92
C PRO A 39 5.57 -12.23 19.61
N SER A 40 4.60 -12.72 18.82
CA SER A 40 3.48 -13.57 19.24
C SER A 40 3.00 -14.40 18.06
N PRO A 41 2.37 -15.57 18.29
CA PRO A 41 1.91 -16.43 17.21
C PRO A 41 0.95 -15.72 16.25
N LEU A 42 1.15 -15.91 14.96
CA LEU A 42 0.17 -15.57 13.92
C LEU A 42 -0.71 -16.78 13.64
N THR A 43 -2.00 -16.54 13.55
CA THR A 43 -3.00 -17.55 13.19
C THR A 43 -3.44 -17.32 11.76
N VAL A 44 -3.44 -18.37 10.94
CA VAL A 44 -3.87 -18.35 9.55
C VAL A 44 -5.05 -19.29 9.35
N ALA A 45 -6.05 -18.88 8.58
CA ALA A 45 -7.20 -19.71 8.25
C ALA A 45 -6.84 -20.84 7.26
N GLY A 46 -7.67 -21.90 7.20
CA GLY A 46 -7.66 -22.88 6.12
C GLY A 46 -6.47 -23.83 6.11
N GLY A 47 -5.80 -24.08 7.25
CA GLY A 47 -4.66 -25.00 7.30
C GLY A 47 -3.41 -24.50 6.59
N LEU A 48 -3.35 -23.21 6.30
CA LEU A 48 -2.19 -22.54 5.73
C LEU A 48 -1.17 -22.18 6.79
N HIS A 49 0.05 -21.89 6.37
CA HIS A 49 1.15 -21.44 7.22
C HIS A 49 1.60 -20.03 6.81
N ILE A 50 2.10 -19.26 7.78
CA ILE A 50 2.70 -17.95 7.54
C ILE A 50 4.16 -17.98 8.01
N ASN A 51 5.06 -17.52 7.14
CA ASN A 51 6.48 -17.43 7.42
C ASN A 51 7.00 -16.03 7.04
N TYR A 52 8.16 -15.65 7.57
CA TYR A 52 8.87 -14.49 7.03
C TYR A 52 9.24 -14.75 5.56
N PHE A 53 9.17 -13.70 4.76
CA PHE A 53 9.66 -13.71 3.39
C PHE A 53 10.87 -12.79 3.23
N ALA A 54 10.82 -11.59 3.82
CA ALA A 54 11.89 -10.61 3.74
C ALA A 54 11.85 -9.61 4.91
N LYS A 55 12.99 -8.97 5.17
CA LYS A 55 13.09 -7.78 6.03
C LYS A 55 13.20 -6.54 5.15
N VAL A 56 12.19 -5.66 5.21
CA VAL A 56 12.11 -4.42 4.44
C VAL A 56 11.60 -3.31 5.36
N PRO A 57 12.46 -2.47 5.94
CA PRO A 57 12.04 -1.43 6.87
C PRO A 57 11.01 -0.48 6.26
N GLY A 58 9.86 -0.32 6.91
CA GLY A 58 8.78 0.55 6.42
C GLY A 58 8.09 0.05 5.14
N ALA A 59 8.09 -1.26 4.90
CA ALA A 59 7.44 -1.89 3.75
C ALA A 59 5.96 -1.50 3.65
N ARG A 60 5.58 -0.74 2.63
CA ARG A 60 4.21 -0.22 2.54
C ARG A 60 3.39 -0.93 1.46
N VAL A 61 3.57 -0.61 0.20
CA VAL A 61 2.83 -1.18 -0.93
C VAL A 61 3.76 -2.05 -1.77
N MET A 62 3.25 -3.17 -2.25
CA MET A 62 3.97 -4.13 -3.06
C MET A 62 3.43 -4.17 -4.49
N ALA A 63 4.32 -4.47 -5.45
CA ALA A 63 3.95 -4.88 -6.79
C ALA A 63 4.84 -6.04 -7.23
N ILE A 64 4.23 -7.05 -7.85
CA ILE A 64 5.00 -8.16 -8.42
C ILE A 64 5.47 -7.78 -9.81
N GLY A 65 6.78 -7.75 -9.99
CA GLY A 65 7.40 -7.40 -11.27
C GLY A 65 7.26 -8.48 -12.33
N PRO A 66 7.45 -8.13 -13.61
CA PRO A 66 7.45 -9.11 -14.70
C PRO A 66 8.59 -10.13 -14.59
N ASP A 67 9.64 -9.81 -13.84
CA ASP A 67 10.75 -10.69 -13.45
C ASP A 67 10.42 -11.62 -12.27
N GLY A 68 9.23 -11.48 -11.70
CA GLY A 68 8.76 -12.24 -10.53
C GLY A 68 9.35 -11.76 -9.20
N ALA A 69 10.11 -10.67 -9.17
CA ALA A 69 10.55 -10.04 -7.93
C ALA A 69 9.45 -9.19 -7.29
N VAL A 70 9.58 -8.90 -6.00
CA VAL A 70 8.67 -8.01 -5.27
C VAL A 70 9.26 -6.62 -5.21
N TYR A 71 8.54 -5.64 -5.72
CA TYR A 71 8.88 -4.22 -5.63
C TYR A 71 8.09 -3.62 -4.49
N VAL A 72 8.77 -2.92 -3.59
CA VAL A 72 8.19 -2.44 -2.33
C VAL A 72 8.46 -0.95 -2.17
N SER A 73 7.41 -0.17 -1.93
CA SER A 73 7.56 1.22 -1.55
C SER A 73 7.94 1.35 -0.07
N GLU A 74 9.00 2.11 0.20
CA GLU A 74 9.38 2.57 1.53
C GLU A 74 9.04 4.07 1.62
N THR A 75 7.78 4.37 1.96
CA THR A 75 7.21 5.74 1.92
C THR A 75 8.05 6.73 2.72
N GLY A 76 8.40 6.38 3.96
CA GLY A 76 9.19 7.24 4.84
C GLY A 76 10.66 7.38 4.42
N ALA A 77 11.18 6.44 3.64
CA ALA A 77 12.55 6.47 3.12
C ALA A 77 12.63 7.08 1.70
N ASN A 78 11.51 7.49 1.12
CA ASN A 78 11.40 8.12 -0.20
C ASN A 78 12.03 7.29 -1.33
N LYS A 79 11.88 5.97 -1.28
CA LYS A 79 12.46 5.05 -2.26
C LYS A 79 11.56 3.84 -2.55
N VAL A 80 11.90 3.13 -3.61
CA VAL A 80 11.37 1.80 -3.94
C VAL A 80 12.53 0.82 -3.93
N VAL A 81 12.31 -0.33 -3.32
CA VAL A 81 13.27 -1.43 -3.30
C VAL A 81 12.72 -2.64 -4.05
N ARG A 82 13.60 -3.47 -4.58
CA ARG A 82 13.33 -4.76 -5.19
C ARG A 82 13.87 -5.86 -4.28
N VAL A 83 13.02 -6.86 -4.01
CA VAL A 83 13.31 -7.98 -3.14
C VAL A 83 13.04 -9.27 -3.89
N TRP A 84 13.94 -10.24 -3.81
CA TRP A 84 13.74 -11.53 -4.50
C TRP A 84 14.48 -12.66 -3.83
N ASP A 85 13.96 -13.84 -4.02
CA ASP A 85 14.54 -15.12 -3.65
C ASP A 85 15.39 -15.61 -4.83
N THR A 86 16.70 -15.82 -4.61
CA THR A 86 17.65 -16.24 -5.65
C THR A 86 17.88 -17.76 -5.65
N ASN A 87 17.60 -18.43 -4.54
CA ASN A 87 17.92 -19.85 -4.34
C ASN A 87 16.70 -20.77 -4.35
N GLY A 88 15.47 -20.19 -4.31
CA GLY A 88 14.22 -20.93 -4.39
C GLY A 88 13.74 -21.53 -3.07
N ASP A 89 14.27 -21.07 -1.92
CA ASP A 89 13.88 -21.57 -0.60
C ASP A 89 12.64 -20.86 -0.01
N ASN A 90 12.04 -19.95 -0.76
CA ASN A 90 10.90 -19.10 -0.38
C ASN A 90 11.23 -18.02 0.66
N LEU A 91 12.51 -17.74 0.87
CA LEU A 91 13.00 -16.57 1.61
C LEU A 91 13.73 -15.64 0.66
N ALA A 92 13.46 -14.35 0.75
CA ALA A 92 14.20 -13.41 -0.05
C ALA A 92 15.59 -13.20 0.55
N ASP A 93 16.60 -13.47 -0.23
CA ASP A 93 18.02 -13.34 0.13
C ASP A 93 18.70 -12.14 -0.53
N SER A 94 17.98 -11.41 -1.34
CA SER A 94 18.48 -10.23 -2.06
C SER A 94 17.53 -9.04 -1.96
N LEU A 95 18.10 -7.85 -1.67
CA LEU A 95 17.42 -6.57 -1.65
C LEU A 95 18.27 -5.52 -2.37
N ARG A 96 17.64 -4.72 -3.23
CA ARG A 96 18.30 -3.62 -3.94
C ARG A 96 17.39 -2.41 -4.07
N THR A 97 17.94 -1.21 -3.93
CA THR A 97 17.23 0.03 -4.26
C THR A 97 16.98 0.09 -5.76
N VAL A 98 15.74 0.34 -6.14
CA VAL A 98 15.28 0.50 -7.54
C VAL A 98 15.41 1.96 -7.96
N VAL A 99 14.91 2.85 -7.13
CA VAL A 99 14.92 4.30 -7.31
C VAL A 99 14.74 4.96 -5.95
N ASP A 100 15.39 6.09 -5.73
CA ASP A 100 15.31 6.92 -4.52
C ASP A 100 15.01 8.39 -4.88
N GLY A 101 15.04 9.28 -3.88
CA GLY A 101 14.75 10.70 -4.07
C GLY A 101 13.29 10.98 -4.45
N LEU A 102 12.38 10.08 -4.16
CA LEU A 102 10.95 10.22 -4.40
C LEU A 102 10.28 11.10 -3.33
N ASN A 103 9.00 11.41 -3.51
CA ASN A 103 8.24 12.21 -2.55
C ASN A 103 7.10 11.38 -1.92
N GLY A 104 7.40 10.64 -0.86
CA GLY A 104 6.43 9.80 -0.17
C GLY A 104 5.81 8.74 -1.11
N PRO A 105 6.61 7.89 -1.79
CA PRO A 105 6.08 6.87 -2.70
C PRO A 105 5.19 5.89 -1.94
N SER A 106 4.05 5.53 -2.53
CA SER A 106 3.14 4.54 -1.97
C SER A 106 2.66 3.55 -3.04
N GLY A 107 1.71 3.89 -3.88
CA GLY A 107 1.18 2.99 -4.89
C GLY A 107 2.19 2.63 -5.99
N LEU A 108 2.23 1.36 -6.35
CA LEU A 108 3.10 0.80 -7.39
C LEU A 108 2.27 0.01 -8.40
N ALA A 109 2.52 0.22 -9.69
CA ALA A 109 1.89 -0.58 -10.74
C ALA A 109 2.83 -0.80 -11.93
N PHE A 110 2.92 -2.03 -12.41
CA PHE A 110 3.58 -2.33 -13.68
C PHE A 110 2.61 -2.18 -14.84
N HIS A 111 3.01 -1.41 -15.85
CA HIS A 111 2.23 -1.26 -17.07
C HIS A 111 3.13 -1.00 -18.26
N LYS A 112 2.97 -1.77 -19.35
CA LYS A 112 3.69 -1.64 -20.64
C LYS A 112 5.20 -1.39 -20.50
N GLY A 113 5.86 -2.19 -19.66
CA GLY A 113 7.33 -2.15 -19.48
C GLY A 113 7.84 -1.05 -18.55
N TYR A 114 6.97 -0.31 -17.89
CA TYR A 114 7.32 0.68 -16.88
C TYR A 114 6.81 0.28 -15.50
N LEU A 115 7.54 0.67 -14.48
CA LEU A 115 7.04 0.75 -13.10
C LEU A 115 6.53 2.18 -12.87
N TYR A 116 5.23 2.32 -12.64
CA TYR A 116 4.59 3.56 -12.21
C TYR A 116 4.60 3.63 -10.70
N ILE A 117 4.91 4.82 -10.16
CA ILE A 117 5.06 5.09 -8.73
C ILE A 117 4.20 6.30 -8.40
N ALA A 118 3.19 6.08 -7.57
CA ALA A 118 2.36 7.16 -7.07
C ALA A 118 3.01 7.76 -5.82
N ASN A 119 3.47 9.00 -5.97
CA ASN A 119 3.98 9.86 -4.90
C ASN A 119 2.85 10.68 -4.29
N THR A 120 3.10 11.30 -3.14
CA THR A 120 2.14 12.19 -2.49
C THR A 120 1.59 13.28 -3.41
N ASN A 121 2.40 13.84 -4.30
CA ASN A 121 2.08 14.99 -5.16
C ASN A 121 1.99 14.70 -6.66
N GLY A 122 1.95 13.43 -7.04
CA GLY A 122 1.84 13.06 -8.46
C GLY A 122 2.35 11.65 -8.75
N VAL A 123 2.33 11.28 -10.00
CA VAL A 123 2.82 9.99 -10.49
C VAL A 123 4.09 10.20 -11.31
N VAL A 124 5.06 9.35 -11.08
CA VAL A 124 6.25 9.19 -11.93
C VAL A 124 6.32 7.76 -12.46
N ARG A 125 7.10 7.54 -13.51
CA ARG A 125 7.40 6.19 -14.00
C ARG A 125 8.88 6.02 -14.28
N VAL A 126 9.36 4.78 -14.13
CA VAL A 126 10.72 4.39 -14.45
C VAL A 126 10.72 3.18 -15.37
N GLN A 127 11.66 3.12 -16.28
CA GLN A 127 11.98 1.90 -17.02
C GLN A 127 13.08 1.16 -16.26
N LEU A 128 12.93 -0.16 -16.14
CA LEU A 128 13.90 -0.98 -15.42
C LEU A 128 14.92 -1.57 -16.40
N ASN A 129 16.16 -1.66 -15.94
CA ASN A 129 17.21 -2.40 -16.62
C ASN A 129 17.12 -3.92 -16.32
N ALA A 130 18.03 -4.70 -16.88
CA ALA A 130 18.07 -6.16 -16.66
C ALA A 130 18.30 -6.58 -15.20
N GLN A 131 18.78 -5.68 -14.35
CA GLN A 131 18.98 -5.90 -12.92
C GLN A 131 17.75 -5.49 -12.08
N GLY A 132 16.66 -5.05 -12.73
CA GLY A 132 15.43 -4.61 -12.06
C GLY A 132 15.58 -3.27 -11.32
N VAL A 133 16.51 -2.41 -11.74
CA VAL A 133 16.77 -1.08 -11.19
C VAL A 133 16.42 -0.04 -12.26
N ALA A 134 16.03 1.16 -11.85
CA ALA A 134 15.72 2.24 -12.79
C ALA A 134 16.92 2.52 -13.73
N SER A 135 16.67 2.50 -15.02
CA SER A 135 17.68 2.72 -16.05
C SER A 135 18.03 4.20 -16.25
N ALA A 136 17.16 5.09 -15.76
CA ALA A 136 17.30 6.55 -15.82
C ALA A 136 16.48 7.19 -14.69
N SER A 137 16.62 8.50 -14.53
CA SER A 137 15.80 9.29 -13.60
C SER A 137 14.30 9.10 -13.87
N PRO A 138 13.44 9.16 -12.82
CA PRO A 138 12.01 9.05 -13.00
C PRO A 138 11.45 10.09 -13.95
N VAL A 139 10.55 9.65 -14.85
CA VAL A 139 9.82 10.52 -15.76
C VAL A 139 8.50 10.92 -15.11
N PHE A 140 8.24 12.22 -15.05
CA PHE A 140 6.97 12.77 -14.58
C PHE A 140 5.80 12.32 -15.46
N VAL A 141 4.69 11.93 -14.86
CA VAL A 141 3.47 11.50 -15.56
C VAL A 141 2.35 12.53 -15.36
N ASN A 142 1.99 12.84 -14.12
CA ASN A 142 1.00 13.87 -13.78
C ASN A 142 1.22 14.43 -12.38
N SER A 143 0.57 15.57 -12.08
CA SER A 143 0.47 16.13 -10.74
C SER A 143 -0.82 15.68 -10.05
N LEU A 144 -0.79 15.66 -8.71
CA LEU A 144 -1.92 15.41 -7.82
C LEU A 144 -1.86 16.41 -6.65
N PRO A 145 -2.99 16.70 -5.98
CA PRO A 145 -3.00 17.54 -4.80
C PRO A 145 -2.07 16.98 -3.72
N GLY A 146 -1.01 17.71 -3.39
CA GLY A 146 -0.05 17.33 -2.35
C GLY A 146 -0.50 17.70 -0.94
N GLY A 147 0.10 17.11 0.09
CA GLY A 147 -0.18 17.40 1.49
C GLY A 147 -1.56 16.88 1.96
N GLY A 148 -2.01 17.39 3.12
CA GLY A 148 -3.26 16.97 3.77
C GLY A 148 -3.07 15.76 4.68
N GLY A 149 -4.16 15.37 5.38
CA GLY A 149 -4.14 14.28 6.35
C GLY A 149 -3.96 12.89 5.72
N HIS A 150 -4.44 12.70 4.47
CA HIS A 150 -4.39 11.43 3.76
C HIS A 150 -3.52 11.57 2.51
N ALA A 151 -2.21 11.44 2.70
CA ALA A 151 -1.20 11.75 1.68
C ALA A 151 -0.77 10.56 0.82
N THR A 152 -1.14 9.33 1.16
CA THR A 152 -0.84 8.14 0.34
C THR A 152 -1.69 8.13 -0.93
N ARG A 153 -1.13 7.57 -2.00
CA ARG A 153 -1.78 7.41 -3.31
C ARG A 153 -1.65 5.97 -3.74
N THR A 154 -2.72 5.39 -4.24
CA THR A 154 -2.69 4.05 -4.84
C THR A 154 -3.01 4.16 -6.32
N ILE A 155 -2.35 3.37 -7.13
CA ILE A 155 -2.44 3.40 -8.59
C ILE A 155 -2.76 2.00 -9.13
N VAL A 156 -3.72 1.94 -10.04
CA VAL A 156 -3.98 0.73 -10.84
C VAL A 156 -4.29 1.11 -12.30
N PHE A 157 -4.12 0.17 -13.20
CA PHE A 157 -4.59 0.29 -14.58
C PHE A 157 -5.85 -0.55 -14.76
N GLY A 158 -6.91 0.07 -15.25
CA GLY A 158 -8.17 -0.60 -15.55
C GLY A 158 -8.09 -1.51 -16.77
N ALA A 159 -9.14 -2.30 -17.00
CA ALA A 159 -9.27 -3.12 -18.22
C ALA A 159 -9.34 -2.27 -19.50
N ASP A 160 -9.68 -1.00 -19.38
CA ASP A 160 -9.66 0.02 -20.43
C ASP A 160 -8.27 0.64 -20.65
N SER A 161 -7.24 0.12 -20.00
CA SER A 161 -5.87 0.65 -19.96
C SER A 161 -5.75 2.06 -19.36
N ALA A 162 -6.82 2.66 -18.87
CA ALA A 162 -6.74 3.94 -18.18
C ALA A 162 -6.06 3.78 -16.81
N MET A 163 -5.38 4.83 -16.39
CA MET A 163 -4.74 4.91 -15.09
C MET A 163 -5.73 5.50 -14.07
N TYR A 164 -5.90 4.83 -12.95
CA TYR A 164 -6.74 5.25 -11.84
C TYR A 164 -5.89 5.47 -10.60
N VAL A 165 -6.06 6.63 -9.96
CA VAL A 165 -5.27 7.00 -8.78
C VAL A 165 -6.21 7.47 -7.68
N SER A 166 -6.08 6.87 -6.49
CA SER A 166 -6.81 7.33 -5.31
C SER A 166 -6.16 8.57 -4.70
N VAL A 167 -6.97 9.54 -4.30
CA VAL A 167 -6.54 10.79 -3.67
C VAL A 167 -7.38 11.01 -2.41
N GLY A 168 -6.78 10.82 -1.26
CA GLY A 168 -7.46 10.99 0.01
C GLY A 168 -7.75 12.45 0.35
N SER A 169 -8.67 12.66 1.30
CA SER A 169 -9.07 13.98 1.79
C SER A 169 -7.92 14.71 2.50
N SER A 170 -8.03 16.02 2.60
CA SER A 170 -7.08 16.86 3.34
C SER A 170 -7.30 16.81 4.85
N CYS A 171 -8.48 16.39 5.32
CA CYS A 171 -8.95 16.46 6.70
C CYS A 171 -9.76 15.23 7.11
N ASN A 172 -10.10 15.15 8.38
CA ASN A 172 -11.02 14.12 8.91
C ASN A 172 -12.44 14.31 8.37
N LEU A 173 -12.97 15.54 8.43
CA LEU A 173 -14.30 15.90 7.94
C LEU A 173 -14.30 17.36 7.52
N CYS A 174 -14.38 17.63 6.21
CA CYS A 174 -14.52 18.98 5.64
C CYS A 174 -15.02 18.89 4.20
N VAL A 175 -15.55 19.97 3.68
CA VAL A 175 -15.80 20.12 2.25
C VAL A 175 -14.48 20.47 1.58
N GLU A 176 -14.00 19.60 0.69
CA GLU A 176 -12.76 19.85 -0.05
C GLU A 176 -12.92 20.98 -1.05
N THR A 177 -11.89 21.82 -1.16
CA THR A 177 -11.82 22.89 -2.17
C THR A 177 -11.23 22.39 -3.49
N ASP A 178 -10.45 21.34 -3.44
CA ASP A 178 -9.88 20.65 -4.61
C ASP A 178 -10.69 19.39 -4.91
N SER A 179 -11.33 19.36 -6.07
CA SER A 179 -12.24 18.29 -6.48
C SER A 179 -11.56 16.92 -6.69
N GLU A 180 -10.25 16.88 -6.84
CA GLU A 180 -9.50 15.63 -6.93
C GLU A 180 -9.31 14.95 -5.57
N ARG A 181 -9.50 15.67 -4.46
CA ARG A 181 -9.44 15.09 -3.13
C ARG A 181 -10.71 14.29 -2.80
N ALA A 182 -10.56 13.35 -1.86
CA ALA A 182 -11.60 12.42 -1.46
C ALA A 182 -12.24 11.71 -2.67
N SER A 183 -11.40 11.26 -3.62
CA SER A 183 -11.82 10.73 -4.90
C SER A 183 -10.89 9.66 -5.46
N VAL A 184 -11.35 9.00 -6.52
CA VAL A 184 -10.48 8.31 -7.48
C VAL A 184 -10.48 9.11 -8.77
N VAL A 185 -9.29 9.49 -9.23
CA VAL A 185 -9.08 10.24 -10.48
C VAL A 185 -8.69 9.27 -11.59
N ARG A 186 -9.34 9.39 -12.75
CA ARG A 186 -9.02 8.64 -13.96
C ARG A 186 -8.22 9.51 -14.92
N PHE A 187 -7.14 8.98 -15.41
CA PHE A 187 -6.31 9.56 -16.46
C PHE A 187 -6.28 8.65 -17.68
N ASN A 188 -5.92 9.19 -18.84
CA ASN A 188 -5.47 8.36 -19.93
C ASN A 188 -4.21 7.57 -19.50
N GLU A 189 -3.87 6.55 -20.24
CA GLU A 189 -2.71 5.70 -19.98
C GLU A 189 -1.38 6.47 -19.86
N ASP A 190 -1.24 7.55 -20.59
CA ASP A 190 -0.06 8.43 -20.58
C ASP A 190 -0.05 9.47 -19.44
N GLY A 191 -1.09 9.49 -18.62
CA GLY A 191 -1.28 10.46 -17.53
C GLY A 191 -1.98 11.74 -17.93
N SER A 192 -2.39 11.90 -19.18
CA SER A 192 -3.16 13.07 -19.67
C SER A 192 -4.65 12.98 -19.31
N SER A 193 -5.38 14.08 -19.48
CA SER A 193 -6.85 14.13 -19.39
C SER A 193 -7.42 13.64 -18.06
N GLY A 194 -6.84 14.11 -16.95
CA GLY A 194 -7.31 13.79 -15.61
C GLY A 194 -8.75 14.26 -15.38
N ARG A 195 -9.59 13.39 -14.79
CA ARG A 195 -10.92 13.72 -14.32
C ARG A 195 -11.31 12.88 -13.11
N VAL A 196 -12.12 13.42 -12.23
CA VAL A 196 -12.69 12.65 -11.13
C VAL A 196 -13.57 11.52 -11.71
N PHE A 197 -13.25 10.28 -11.33
CA PHE A 197 -14.02 9.09 -11.70
C PHE A 197 -15.15 8.82 -10.71
N SER A 198 -14.80 8.80 -9.40
CA SER A 198 -15.77 8.69 -8.30
C SER A 198 -15.31 9.59 -7.17
N ARG A 199 -16.23 10.19 -6.44
CA ARG A 199 -15.98 11.10 -5.32
C ARG A 199 -16.68 10.66 -4.05
N GLY A 200 -16.50 11.44 -2.96
CA GLY A 200 -17.12 11.12 -1.68
C GLY A 200 -16.44 9.93 -0.99
N LEU A 201 -15.14 9.74 -1.26
CA LEU A 201 -14.30 8.67 -0.77
C LEU A 201 -13.24 9.26 0.16
N ARG A 202 -13.53 9.37 1.46
CA ARG A 202 -12.64 10.06 2.41
C ARG A 202 -11.17 9.66 2.27
N ASN A 203 -10.88 8.38 2.34
CA ASN A 203 -9.52 7.85 2.19
C ASN A 203 -9.57 6.43 1.59
N ALA A 204 -9.76 6.37 0.28
CA ALA A 204 -9.72 5.13 -0.50
C ALA A 204 -8.26 4.68 -0.66
N VAL A 205 -7.77 3.80 0.22
CA VAL A 205 -6.36 3.39 0.22
C VAL A 205 -6.12 2.16 -0.65
N GLY A 206 -6.86 1.08 -0.45
CA GLY A 206 -6.78 -0.08 -1.34
C GLY A 206 -7.55 0.17 -2.64
N LEU A 207 -6.96 -0.22 -3.75
CA LEU A 207 -7.56 -0.10 -5.07
C LEU A 207 -7.24 -1.35 -5.88
N ALA A 208 -8.25 -2.07 -6.36
CA ALA A 208 -8.07 -3.28 -7.15
C ALA A 208 -9.12 -3.38 -8.28
N VAL A 209 -8.73 -4.01 -9.38
CA VAL A 209 -9.64 -4.34 -10.48
C VAL A 209 -10.14 -5.76 -10.28
N ASN A 210 -11.45 -5.94 -10.17
CA ASN A 210 -12.04 -7.28 -10.11
C ASN A 210 -11.79 -8.00 -11.45
N PRO A 211 -11.11 -9.15 -11.46
CA PRO A 211 -10.66 -9.79 -12.69
C PRO A 211 -11.80 -10.35 -13.54
N THR A 212 -12.97 -10.58 -12.95
CA THR A 212 -14.15 -11.13 -13.65
C THR A 212 -15.06 -10.02 -14.19
N THR A 213 -15.35 -9.00 -13.35
CA THR A 213 -16.29 -7.93 -13.73
C THR A 213 -15.63 -6.70 -14.32
N HIS A 214 -14.28 -6.60 -14.22
CA HIS A 214 -13.46 -5.46 -14.61
C HIS A 214 -13.80 -4.14 -13.89
N LYS A 215 -14.63 -4.20 -12.83
CA LYS A 215 -14.95 -3.04 -12.01
C LYS A 215 -13.82 -2.73 -11.03
N LEU A 216 -13.65 -1.45 -10.75
CA LEU A 216 -12.74 -0.98 -9.70
C LEU A 216 -13.41 -1.14 -8.33
N TRP A 217 -12.66 -1.71 -7.39
CA TRP A 217 -13.04 -1.82 -5.99
C TRP A 217 -12.06 -1.00 -5.16
N VAL A 218 -12.56 -0.39 -4.09
CA VAL A 218 -11.73 0.32 -3.12
C VAL A 218 -12.04 -0.13 -1.70
N SER A 219 -11.02 -0.15 -0.84
CA SER A 219 -11.17 -0.11 0.60
C SER A 219 -11.13 1.34 1.06
N GLN A 220 -12.10 1.77 1.85
CA GLN A 220 -12.21 3.14 2.33
C GLN A 220 -12.06 3.19 3.84
N ASN A 221 -11.18 4.09 4.30
CA ASN A 221 -11.11 4.46 5.72
C ASN A 221 -12.08 5.62 5.98
N GLU A 222 -13.08 5.36 6.77
CA GLU A 222 -14.09 6.32 7.15
C GLU A 222 -13.60 7.33 8.20
N ARG A 223 -14.44 8.33 8.50
CA ARG A 223 -14.10 9.40 9.44
C ARG A 223 -14.00 8.90 10.89
N ASP A 224 -13.25 9.62 11.68
CA ASP A 224 -13.12 9.40 13.12
C ASP A 224 -14.06 10.33 13.91
N ASN A 225 -14.25 10.03 15.20
CA ASN A 225 -14.91 10.90 16.19
C ASN A 225 -16.39 11.18 15.92
N VAL A 226 -17.17 10.21 15.43
CA VAL A 226 -18.64 10.36 15.31
C VAL A 226 -19.28 10.25 16.69
N THR A 227 -20.02 11.27 17.11
CA THR A 227 -20.76 11.25 18.37
C THR A 227 -22.21 10.79 18.15
N PRO A 228 -22.84 10.03 19.08
CA PRO A 228 -22.30 9.62 20.40
C PRO A 228 -21.43 8.34 20.39
N ASP A 229 -21.34 7.60 19.29
CA ASP A 229 -20.63 6.33 19.21
C ASP A 229 -19.40 6.42 18.30
N HIS A 230 -18.32 7.03 18.81
CA HIS A 230 -17.06 7.13 18.08
C HIS A 230 -16.34 5.80 17.91
N GLN A 231 -16.75 4.73 18.59
CA GLN A 231 -16.07 3.44 18.53
C GLN A 231 -16.59 2.53 17.42
N ASN A 232 -17.88 2.63 17.10
CA ASN A 232 -18.51 1.72 16.15
C ASN A 232 -19.01 2.43 14.89
N LEU A 233 -18.89 3.77 14.82
CA LEU A 233 -19.33 4.57 13.68
C LEU A 233 -18.24 5.50 13.14
N PRO A 234 -18.20 5.63 11.82
CA PRO A 234 -18.87 4.81 10.81
C PRO A 234 -18.17 3.46 10.62
N PRO A 235 -18.85 2.46 10.02
CA PRO A 235 -18.17 1.28 9.49
C PRO A 235 -17.12 1.67 8.44
N GLU A 236 -16.05 0.89 8.32
CA GLU A 236 -15.18 0.93 7.15
C GLU A 236 -15.88 0.29 5.95
N GLU A 237 -15.46 0.63 4.73
CA GLU A 237 -16.21 0.25 3.53
C GLU A 237 -15.36 -0.46 2.47
N ILE A 238 -15.98 -1.42 1.79
CA ILE A 238 -15.62 -1.82 0.42
C ILE A 238 -16.62 -1.19 -0.52
N ASN A 239 -16.13 -0.41 -1.47
CA ASN A 239 -16.93 0.24 -2.50
C ASN A 239 -16.60 -0.31 -3.88
N ILE A 240 -17.65 -0.56 -4.70
CA ILE A 240 -17.53 -0.88 -6.13
C ILE A 240 -17.76 0.41 -6.90
N LEU A 241 -16.69 0.98 -7.44
CA LEU A 241 -16.72 2.29 -8.04
C LEU A 241 -17.55 2.36 -9.32
N GLN A 242 -18.20 3.48 -9.51
CA GLN A 242 -19.02 3.81 -10.67
C GLN A 242 -18.67 5.22 -11.18
N ASP A 243 -18.53 5.37 -12.49
CA ASP A 243 -18.19 6.65 -13.11
C ASP A 243 -19.20 7.74 -12.78
N GLY A 244 -18.70 8.89 -12.31
CA GLY A 244 -19.49 10.06 -11.94
C GLY A 244 -20.27 9.95 -10.63
N LYS A 245 -20.14 8.84 -9.88
CA LYS A 245 -20.90 8.63 -8.65
C LYS A 245 -20.22 9.22 -7.42
N ASP A 246 -21.07 9.52 -6.43
CA ASP A 246 -20.74 10.06 -5.12
C ASP A 246 -20.99 9.00 -4.05
N PHE A 247 -20.00 8.71 -3.19
CA PHE A 247 -20.06 7.71 -2.13
C PHE A 247 -20.29 8.33 -0.74
N GLY A 248 -20.56 9.64 -0.67
CA GLY A 248 -21.19 10.30 0.47
C GLY A 248 -20.29 11.23 1.27
N TRP A 249 -19.04 10.89 1.53
CA TRP A 249 -18.19 11.77 2.35
C TRP A 249 -18.03 13.17 1.70
N PRO A 250 -18.10 14.29 2.45
CA PRO A 250 -18.16 14.41 3.90
C PRO A 250 -19.58 14.41 4.48
N TYR A 251 -20.61 14.39 3.67
CA TYR A 251 -21.99 14.59 4.09
C TYR A 251 -22.63 13.35 4.71
N CYS A 252 -22.24 12.18 4.25
CA CYS A 252 -22.86 10.89 4.58
C CYS A 252 -21.81 9.79 4.76
N TYR A 253 -22.21 8.72 5.42
CA TYR A 253 -21.56 7.41 5.47
C TYR A 253 -22.60 6.30 5.33
N SER A 254 -22.18 5.07 5.02
CA SER A 254 -23.08 3.92 4.94
C SER A 254 -23.27 3.29 6.31
N LEU A 255 -24.51 2.91 6.63
CA LEU A 255 -24.81 2.12 7.83
C LEU A 255 -26.01 1.21 7.57
N ASN A 256 -25.83 -0.10 7.73
CA ASN A 256 -26.84 -1.13 7.48
C ASN A 256 -27.43 -1.05 6.06
N GLY A 257 -26.58 -0.76 5.07
CA GLY A 257 -26.96 -0.65 3.66
C GLY A 257 -27.71 0.63 3.28
N ALA A 258 -27.80 1.60 4.18
CA ALA A 258 -28.44 2.89 3.94
C ALA A 258 -27.46 4.06 4.10
N PRO A 259 -27.63 5.17 3.35
CA PRO A 259 -26.84 6.36 3.53
C PRO A 259 -27.35 7.13 4.79
N VAL A 260 -26.45 7.43 5.72
CA VAL A 260 -26.74 8.14 6.96
C VAL A 260 -26.03 9.51 6.92
N PRO A 261 -26.74 10.62 7.18
CA PRO A 261 -26.12 11.93 7.25
C PRO A 261 -25.10 12.03 8.38
N ASN A 262 -23.94 12.61 8.09
CA ASN A 262 -23.02 13.03 9.14
C ASN A 262 -23.69 14.09 10.02
N PRO A 263 -23.66 13.96 11.36
CA PRO A 263 -24.38 14.86 12.27
C PRO A 263 -24.06 16.36 12.07
N GLU A 264 -22.83 16.67 11.68
CA GLU A 264 -22.36 18.04 11.47
C GLU A 264 -22.98 18.72 10.24
N TYR A 265 -23.39 17.94 9.24
CA TYR A 265 -24.02 18.45 8.00
C TYR A 265 -25.52 18.23 7.97
N ASN A 266 -25.98 17.08 8.49
CA ASN A 266 -27.39 16.68 8.57
C ASN A 266 -28.16 16.84 7.23
N ASP A 267 -27.50 16.49 6.11
CA ASP A 267 -28.04 16.67 4.76
C ASP A 267 -28.61 15.34 4.21
N ALA A 268 -29.81 15.00 4.66
CA ALA A 268 -30.49 13.79 4.19
C ALA A 268 -30.84 13.85 2.68
N THR A 269 -31.01 15.04 2.12
CA THR A 269 -31.32 15.22 0.69
C THR A 269 -30.13 14.84 -0.16
N HIS A 270 -28.94 15.29 0.20
CA HIS A 270 -27.70 14.91 -0.47
C HIS A 270 -27.48 13.37 -0.33
N CYS A 271 -27.61 12.85 0.89
CA CYS A 271 -27.40 11.43 1.18
C CYS A 271 -28.30 10.51 0.34
N ALA A 272 -29.53 10.90 0.08
CA ALA A 272 -30.44 10.11 -0.76
C ALA A 272 -29.97 9.97 -2.24
N THR A 273 -28.96 10.72 -2.66
CA THR A 273 -28.38 10.66 -4.02
C THR A 273 -27.07 9.89 -4.09
N THR A 274 -26.52 9.47 -2.96
CA THR A 274 -25.23 8.80 -2.87
C THR A 274 -25.32 7.29 -3.06
N VAL A 275 -24.22 6.65 -3.40
CA VAL A 275 -24.09 5.19 -3.48
C VAL A 275 -23.63 4.68 -2.11
N THR A 276 -24.34 3.70 -1.58
CA THR A 276 -23.96 3.03 -0.33
C THR A 276 -22.83 2.03 -0.54
N ALA A 277 -22.11 1.72 0.53
CA ALA A 277 -21.08 0.70 0.53
C ALA A 277 -21.58 -0.64 -0.01
N ALA A 278 -20.75 -1.30 -0.80
CA ALA A 278 -21.03 -2.68 -1.23
C ALA A 278 -20.87 -3.68 -0.09
N LEU A 279 -20.01 -3.37 0.90
CA LEU A 279 -19.84 -4.12 2.14
C LEU A 279 -19.35 -3.17 3.22
N GLU A 280 -20.01 -3.20 4.37
CA GLU A 280 -19.59 -2.55 5.59
C GLU A 280 -18.69 -3.50 6.40
N MET A 281 -17.62 -2.94 6.95
CA MET A 281 -16.63 -3.68 7.74
C MET A 281 -16.50 -3.06 9.14
N GLN A 282 -15.74 -3.72 10.01
CA GLN A 282 -15.52 -3.24 11.38
C GLN A 282 -14.94 -1.81 11.39
N ALA A 283 -15.63 -0.90 12.09
CA ALA A 283 -15.25 0.50 12.20
C ALA A 283 -13.82 0.69 12.69
N HIS A 284 -13.12 1.67 12.13
CA HIS A 284 -11.77 2.11 12.50
C HIS A 284 -10.67 1.04 12.35
N SER A 285 -10.92 -0.03 11.59
CA SER A 285 -9.90 -1.07 11.33
C SER A 285 -8.80 -0.61 10.38
N ALA A 286 -8.97 0.54 9.73
CA ALA A 286 -8.09 1.13 8.74
C ALA A 286 -7.73 0.14 7.61
N PRO A 287 -8.70 -0.23 6.75
CA PRO A 287 -8.45 -1.10 5.61
C PRO A 287 -7.53 -0.40 4.60
N LEU A 288 -6.45 -1.07 4.23
CA LEU A 288 -5.43 -0.56 3.32
C LEU A 288 -5.39 -1.39 2.03
N GLY A 289 -4.20 -1.91 1.67
CA GLY A 289 -4.00 -2.66 0.43
C GLY A 289 -4.89 -3.90 0.31
N MET A 290 -5.23 -4.26 -0.91
CA MET A 290 -6.12 -5.39 -1.20
C MET A 290 -5.79 -6.06 -2.53
N THR A 291 -6.06 -7.37 -2.62
CA THR A 291 -5.84 -8.16 -3.82
C THR A 291 -6.89 -9.25 -4.01
N PHE A 292 -7.32 -9.47 -5.26
CA PHE A 292 -8.17 -10.62 -5.61
C PHE A 292 -7.36 -11.91 -5.69
N LEU A 293 -7.98 -13.03 -5.30
CA LEU A 293 -7.33 -14.34 -5.14
C LEU A 293 -7.39 -15.25 -6.37
N ASP A 294 -7.75 -14.73 -7.54
CA ASP A 294 -7.88 -15.54 -8.76
C ASP A 294 -6.60 -16.27 -9.14
N LYS A 295 -5.44 -15.66 -8.85
CA LYS A 295 -4.13 -16.22 -9.14
C LYS A 295 -3.48 -16.91 -7.93
N ALA A 296 -4.14 -16.97 -6.78
CA ALA A 296 -3.63 -17.59 -5.56
C ALA A 296 -3.73 -19.13 -5.61
N THR A 297 -2.97 -19.75 -6.51
CA THR A 297 -3.12 -21.18 -6.86
C THR A 297 -2.69 -22.14 -5.74
N LEU A 298 -1.91 -21.69 -4.78
CA LEU A 298 -1.52 -22.46 -3.60
C LEU A 298 -2.56 -22.39 -2.48
N LEU A 299 -3.51 -21.44 -2.51
CA LEU A 299 -4.58 -21.37 -1.54
C LEU A 299 -5.71 -22.36 -1.88
N PRO A 300 -6.52 -22.79 -0.89
CA PRO A 300 -7.69 -23.62 -1.14
C PRO A 300 -8.59 -23.08 -2.25
N SER A 301 -9.15 -23.97 -3.08
CA SER A 301 -9.88 -23.59 -4.29
C SER A 301 -11.14 -22.73 -4.00
N GLU A 302 -11.73 -22.88 -2.82
CA GLU A 302 -12.88 -22.08 -2.35
C GLU A 302 -12.53 -20.61 -2.08
N TYR A 303 -11.24 -20.24 -2.12
CA TYR A 303 -10.81 -18.85 -1.99
C TYR A 303 -10.74 -18.12 -3.35
N ARG A 304 -10.87 -18.87 -4.46
CA ARG A 304 -10.82 -18.30 -5.81
C ARG A 304 -11.90 -17.27 -6.04
N GLY A 305 -11.50 -16.09 -6.49
CA GLY A 305 -12.41 -14.97 -6.74
C GLY A 305 -12.73 -14.10 -5.52
N ASP A 306 -12.33 -14.51 -4.32
CA ASP A 306 -12.42 -13.68 -3.12
C ASP A 306 -11.34 -12.59 -3.09
N LEU A 307 -11.45 -11.68 -2.13
CA LEU A 307 -10.54 -10.55 -1.96
C LEU A 307 -9.89 -10.62 -0.58
N LEU A 308 -8.60 -10.40 -0.48
CA LEU A 308 -7.93 -10.10 0.79
C LEU A 308 -7.79 -8.60 0.98
N VAL A 309 -7.92 -8.15 2.23
CA VAL A 309 -7.74 -6.77 2.65
C VAL A 309 -6.86 -6.71 3.89
N ALA A 310 -5.83 -5.89 3.86
CA ALA A 310 -4.99 -5.61 5.02
C ALA A 310 -5.66 -4.59 5.93
N PHE A 311 -5.92 -4.94 7.19
CA PHE A 311 -6.40 -4.04 8.23
C PHE A 311 -5.21 -3.57 9.06
N HIS A 312 -4.89 -2.28 8.95
CA HIS A 312 -3.73 -1.68 9.62
C HIS A 312 -3.95 -1.51 11.13
N GLY A 313 -5.20 -1.45 11.55
CA GLY A 313 -5.62 -1.41 12.94
C GLY A 313 -5.94 0.00 13.45
N SER A 314 -6.88 0.03 14.40
CA SER A 314 -7.50 1.26 14.91
C SER A 314 -6.53 2.13 15.71
N TRP A 315 -6.81 3.42 15.75
CA TRP A 315 -6.26 4.37 16.72
C TRP A 315 -7.38 5.07 17.52
N ASP A 316 -8.59 5.14 16.99
CA ASP A 316 -9.76 5.82 17.56
C ASP A 316 -10.75 4.82 18.18
N ARG A 317 -10.24 3.93 19.05
CA ARG A 317 -11.07 2.97 19.81
C ARG A 317 -10.47 2.70 21.17
N ASP A 318 -11.33 2.67 22.20
CA ASP A 318 -10.92 2.27 23.58
C ASP A 318 -10.50 0.80 23.60
N GLN A 319 -11.20 -0.05 22.85
CA GLN A 319 -10.80 -1.42 22.59
C GLN A 319 -10.19 -1.50 21.17
N PRO A 320 -8.86 -1.55 21.07
CA PRO A 320 -8.18 -1.60 19.77
C PRO A 320 -8.64 -2.77 18.91
N THR A 321 -8.75 -2.54 17.60
CA THR A 321 -9.14 -3.55 16.62
C THR A 321 -8.26 -3.50 15.37
N GLY A 322 -8.39 -4.49 14.50
CA GLY A 322 -7.58 -4.60 13.28
C GLY A 322 -6.21 -5.19 13.55
N ALA A 323 -5.17 -4.71 12.85
CA ALA A 323 -3.85 -5.34 12.72
C ALA A 323 -4.00 -6.84 12.38
N LYS A 324 -4.68 -7.09 11.26
CA LYS A 324 -4.97 -8.41 10.71
C LYS A 324 -5.18 -8.33 9.20
N VAL A 325 -5.24 -9.46 8.54
CA VAL A 325 -5.72 -9.55 7.16
C VAL A 325 -7.06 -10.26 7.18
N VAL A 326 -8.02 -9.70 6.45
CA VAL A 326 -9.36 -10.30 6.31
C VAL A 326 -9.58 -10.80 4.90
N ARG A 327 -10.42 -11.84 4.77
CA ARG A 327 -10.96 -12.34 3.50
C ARG A 327 -12.36 -11.80 3.33
N VAL A 328 -12.59 -11.10 2.25
CA VAL A 328 -13.90 -10.69 1.78
C VAL A 328 -14.40 -11.75 0.80
N LYS A 329 -15.48 -12.44 1.15
CA LYS A 329 -16.12 -13.43 0.29
C LYS A 329 -16.85 -12.74 -0.86
N VAL A 330 -16.68 -13.24 -2.06
CA VAL A 330 -17.25 -12.66 -3.27
C VAL A 330 -18.12 -13.70 -4.00
N SER A 331 -19.36 -13.32 -4.32
CA SER A 331 -20.26 -14.15 -5.11
C SER A 331 -20.96 -13.30 -6.17
N GLY A 332 -21.01 -13.77 -7.41
CA GLY A 332 -21.63 -13.02 -8.50
C GLY A 332 -20.99 -11.64 -8.76
N GLY A 333 -19.72 -11.44 -8.37
CA GLY A 333 -19.00 -10.18 -8.55
C GLY A 333 -19.39 -9.09 -7.54
N VAL A 334 -19.98 -9.46 -6.38
CA VAL A 334 -20.26 -8.58 -5.25
C VAL A 334 -19.76 -9.19 -3.96
N PRO A 335 -19.33 -8.37 -2.97
CA PRO A 335 -18.91 -8.87 -1.67
C PRO A 335 -20.14 -9.31 -0.86
N ILE A 336 -20.02 -10.45 -0.15
CA ILE A 336 -21.12 -11.05 0.60
C ILE A 336 -20.83 -11.28 2.08
N GLY A 337 -19.60 -10.99 2.53
CA GLY A 337 -19.22 -11.14 3.93
C GLY A 337 -17.71 -11.03 4.13
N VAL A 338 -17.30 -10.90 5.39
CA VAL A 338 -15.90 -10.76 5.79
C VAL A 338 -15.57 -11.74 6.91
N GLU A 339 -14.39 -12.34 6.86
CA GLU A 339 -13.85 -13.22 7.90
C GLU A 339 -12.35 -13.00 8.08
N ASP A 340 -11.81 -13.38 9.24
CA ASP A 340 -10.38 -13.27 9.51
C ASP A 340 -9.59 -14.28 8.66
N PHE A 341 -8.51 -13.81 8.03
CA PHE A 341 -7.60 -14.65 7.24
C PHE A 341 -6.26 -14.85 7.96
N VAL A 342 -5.60 -13.76 8.41
CA VAL A 342 -4.42 -13.82 9.27
C VAL A 342 -4.60 -12.83 10.41
N SER A 343 -4.38 -13.30 11.64
CA SER A 343 -4.45 -12.47 12.86
C SER A 343 -3.28 -12.77 13.80
N GLY A 344 -3.09 -11.91 14.83
CA GLY A 344 -2.06 -12.10 15.85
C GLY A 344 -1.02 -10.99 15.96
N TRP A 345 -1.03 -10.00 15.05
CA TRP A 345 -0.19 -8.80 15.21
C TRP A 345 -0.62 -7.92 16.38
N GLN A 346 -1.90 -7.94 16.73
CA GLN A 346 -2.43 -7.31 17.95
C GLN A 346 -2.47 -8.33 19.08
N ARG A 347 -1.91 -7.99 20.24
CA ARG A 347 -1.90 -8.81 21.46
C ARG A 347 -3.19 -8.59 22.27
N ALA A 348 -3.43 -9.46 23.24
CA ALA A 348 -4.60 -9.38 24.12
C ALA A 348 -4.66 -8.09 24.96
N ASP A 349 -3.52 -7.46 25.22
CA ASP A 349 -3.44 -6.16 25.92
C ASP A 349 -3.69 -4.96 24.99
N GLY A 350 -4.04 -5.18 23.73
CA GLY A 350 -4.26 -4.16 22.71
C GLY A 350 -2.99 -3.63 22.06
N SER A 351 -1.80 -3.98 22.55
CA SER A 351 -0.54 -3.58 21.89
C SER A 351 -0.35 -4.30 20.56
N ARG A 352 0.43 -3.69 19.66
CA ARG A 352 0.72 -4.26 18.34
C ARG A 352 2.20 -4.37 18.14
N TRP A 353 2.66 -5.49 17.60
CA TRP A 353 4.05 -5.69 17.22
C TRP A 353 4.27 -5.57 15.70
N GLY A 354 3.17 -5.53 14.94
CA GLY A 354 3.16 -5.30 13.50
C GLY A 354 1.82 -4.73 13.06
N ARG A 355 1.79 -4.19 11.84
CA ARG A 355 0.62 -3.59 11.21
C ARG A 355 0.60 -3.92 9.72
N PRO A 356 -0.22 -4.89 9.28
CA PRO A 356 -0.37 -5.21 7.85
C PRO A 356 -0.74 -3.98 7.04
N ALA A 357 -0.05 -3.76 5.92
CA ALA A 357 -0.24 -2.59 5.07
C ALA A 357 -0.74 -2.95 3.66
N ASP A 358 -0.24 -4.05 3.08
CA ASP A 358 -0.65 -4.50 1.76
C ASP A 358 -0.64 -6.02 1.64
N VAL A 359 -1.37 -6.53 0.67
CA VAL A 359 -1.46 -7.95 0.33
C VAL A 359 -1.35 -8.13 -1.18
N GLN A 360 -0.53 -9.11 -1.62
CA GLN A 360 -0.35 -9.40 -3.05
C GLN A 360 -0.27 -10.92 -3.29
N VAL A 361 -0.82 -11.39 -4.41
CA VAL A 361 -0.58 -12.75 -4.85
C VAL A 361 0.79 -12.83 -5.48
N TYR A 362 1.65 -13.71 -4.95
CA TYR A 362 3.01 -13.89 -5.45
C TYR A 362 3.04 -14.77 -6.70
N LYS A 363 4.16 -14.78 -7.41
CA LYS A 363 4.35 -15.49 -8.70
C LYS A 363 4.09 -17.00 -8.65
N ASP A 364 4.27 -17.61 -7.47
CA ASP A 364 4.06 -19.06 -7.25
C ASP A 364 2.62 -19.40 -6.83
N GLY A 365 1.77 -18.40 -6.65
CA GLY A 365 0.37 -18.54 -6.20
C GLY A 365 0.21 -18.52 -4.68
N SER A 366 1.27 -18.26 -3.91
CA SER A 366 1.18 -17.89 -2.49
C SER A 366 0.72 -16.45 -2.33
N VAL A 367 0.50 -16.01 -1.08
CA VAL A 367 0.16 -14.63 -0.75
C VAL A 367 1.30 -13.98 0.04
N LEU A 368 1.67 -12.77 -0.34
CA LEU A 368 2.57 -11.92 0.43
C LEU A 368 1.78 -10.86 1.20
N ILE A 369 2.24 -10.53 2.40
CA ILE A 369 1.70 -9.48 3.27
C ILE A 369 2.86 -8.57 3.65
N SER A 370 2.72 -7.26 3.45
CA SER A 370 3.67 -6.28 3.98
C SER A 370 3.21 -5.76 5.33
N ASP A 371 4.17 -5.39 6.17
CA ASP A 371 3.96 -4.85 7.52
C ASP A 371 4.95 -3.70 7.71
N ASP A 372 4.45 -2.48 7.74
CA ASP A 372 5.28 -1.27 7.80
C ASP A 372 5.81 -0.98 9.21
N GLN A 373 5.14 -1.47 10.25
CA GLN A 373 5.60 -1.31 11.62
C GLN A 373 6.74 -2.28 11.95
N SER A 374 6.59 -3.57 11.66
CA SER A 374 7.66 -4.55 11.88
C SER A 374 8.75 -4.46 10.81
N GLY A 375 8.46 -3.83 9.68
CA GLY A 375 9.37 -3.77 8.53
C GLY A 375 9.62 -5.15 7.94
N SER A 376 8.58 -5.95 7.78
CA SER A 376 8.68 -7.32 7.29
C SER A 376 7.71 -7.59 6.15
N LEU A 377 8.09 -8.52 5.29
CA LEU A 377 7.18 -9.20 4.37
C LEU A 377 6.98 -10.61 4.87
N TYR A 378 5.75 -11.09 4.82
CA TYR A 378 5.36 -12.45 5.19
C TYR A 378 4.84 -13.18 3.96
N ARG A 379 5.01 -14.50 3.91
CA ARG A 379 4.47 -15.39 2.89
C ARG A 379 3.49 -16.38 3.52
N VAL A 380 2.29 -16.49 2.93
CA VAL A 380 1.25 -17.44 3.32
C VAL A 380 1.11 -18.49 2.22
N ALA A 381 1.25 -19.75 2.60
CA ALA A 381 1.15 -20.93 1.73
C ALA A 381 0.77 -22.17 2.55
N PRO A 382 0.46 -23.33 1.91
CA PRO A 382 0.29 -24.61 2.56
C PRO A 382 1.52 -25.06 3.34
#